data_47cf90d49f244e9130ea031197dd8bc6
#
_entry.id   47cf90d49f244e9130ea031197dd8bc6
#
_cell.length_a   1.000
_cell.length_b   1.000
_cell.length_c   1.000
_cell.angle_alpha   90.00
_cell.angle_beta   90.00
_cell.angle_gamma   90.00
#
_symmetry.space_group_name_H-M   'P 1'
#
loop_
_entity.id
_entity.type
_entity.pdbx_description
1 polymer ?
#
loop_
_entity_poly.entity_id
_entity_poly.type
_entity_poly.pdbx_seq_one_letter_code
_entity_poly.pdbx_strand_id
1 'polypeptide(L)'
;LPGTLDIPGHDGDVMVSFSAGITRDNLADSLAMGVHPATICSDLLKPGGYGRLAPMLRSLAGQIRDDGHSNLEDWKGARQLDAVAAGFGSSCEQHIDNVRGESIDLYHLHGNQKLPRAVDNDLEMFGCVACNFCVTVCPNDAFFNIKSLEGMAGRQQYLVFAELCNECGNCWTFCPENGDPAQIKPRIYTDASLYESHTGQGFLLDSQGLVVDSRGDAEVTATVQQLLAAEQGLPLRIVNE
;
A
#
# COMPACT_ATOMS: atom_id res chain seq x y z
N LEU A 1 -21.24 8.39 -8.79
CA LEU A 1 -21.20 9.75 -9.28
C LEU A 1 -20.99 9.78 -10.78
N PRO A 2 -22.00 9.84 -11.61
CA PRO A 2 -21.89 10.54 -12.86
C PRO A 2 -22.31 11.97 -12.54
N GLY A 3 -21.46 12.67 -11.85
CA GLY A 3 -21.41 14.11 -11.82
C GLY A 3 -20.26 14.43 -12.74
N THR A 4 -20.47 15.21 -13.73
CA THR A 4 -19.46 16.00 -14.40
C THR A 4 -18.51 16.51 -13.32
N LEU A 5 -17.32 15.90 -13.20
CA LEU A 5 -16.22 16.53 -12.49
C LEU A 5 -15.93 17.78 -13.31
N ASP A 6 -16.33 18.92 -12.78
CA ASP A 6 -16.04 20.21 -13.39
C ASP A 6 -14.53 20.45 -13.23
N ILE A 7 -13.77 19.91 -14.19
CA ILE A 7 -12.33 20.13 -14.27
C ILE A 7 -12.16 21.38 -15.10
N PRO A 8 -11.65 22.50 -14.53
CA PRO A 8 -11.44 23.73 -15.26
C PRO A 8 -10.67 23.47 -16.56
N GLY A 9 -11.29 23.77 -17.70
CA GLY A 9 -10.72 23.59 -19.04
C GLY A 9 -11.03 22.28 -19.75
N HIS A 10 -11.95 21.45 -19.24
CA HIS A 10 -12.41 20.22 -19.89
C HIS A 10 -13.93 20.30 -20.17
N ASP A 11 -14.30 20.46 -21.46
CA ASP A 11 -15.69 20.42 -21.92
C ASP A 11 -16.06 18.98 -22.35
N GLY A 12 -16.14 18.04 -21.42
CA GLY A 12 -16.51 16.67 -21.77
C GLY A 12 -16.67 15.73 -20.57
N ASP A 13 -17.36 14.62 -20.81
CA ASP A 13 -17.50 13.56 -19.81
C ASP A 13 -16.14 12.94 -19.48
N VAL A 14 -15.74 13.02 -18.22
CA VAL A 14 -14.54 12.37 -17.75
C VAL A 14 -14.83 10.89 -17.51
N MET A 15 -14.11 10.01 -18.20
CA MET A 15 -14.20 8.58 -17.95
C MET A 15 -13.63 8.26 -16.57
N VAL A 16 -14.45 7.65 -15.72
CA VAL A 16 -14.05 7.21 -14.38
C VAL A 16 -13.57 5.77 -14.48
N SER A 17 -12.29 5.54 -14.18
CA SER A 17 -11.73 4.21 -13.99
C SER A 17 -11.76 3.82 -12.52
N PHE A 18 -11.86 2.53 -12.25
CA PHE A 18 -11.76 2.01 -10.90
C PHE A 18 -10.71 0.91 -10.80
N SER A 19 -9.83 1.06 -9.82
CA SER A 19 -8.73 0.11 -9.55
C SER A 19 -8.79 -0.35 -8.11
N ALA A 20 -8.64 -1.63 -7.89
CA ALA A 20 -8.75 -2.35 -6.62
C ALA A 20 -10.20 -2.69 -6.21
N GLY A 21 -10.36 -3.75 -5.42
CA GLY A 21 -11.67 -4.17 -4.90
C GLY A 21 -12.61 -4.81 -5.92
N ILE A 22 -12.27 -4.86 -7.20
CA ILE A 22 -13.06 -5.56 -8.22
C ILE A 22 -12.92 -7.07 -8.02
N THR A 23 -14.06 -7.74 -7.90
CA THR A 23 -14.21 -9.18 -7.73
C THR A 23 -15.22 -9.74 -8.73
N ARG A 24 -15.41 -11.05 -8.73
CA ARG A 24 -16.46 -11.68 -9.53
C ARG A 24 -17.86 -11.14 -9.21
N ASP A 25 -18.09 -10.76 -7.97
CA ASP A 25 -19.42 -10.44 -7.46
C ASP A 25 -19.84 -9.00 -7.77
N ASN A 26 -18.87 -8.10 -8.01
CA ASN A 26 -19.15 -6.66 -8.26
C ASN A 26 -18.69 -6.16 -9.64
N LEU A 27 -18.05 -7.00 -10.47
CA LEU A 27 -17.55 -6.59 -11.78
C LEU A 27 -18.69 -6.12 -12.69
N ALA A 28 -19.79 -6.87 -12.74
CA ALA A 28 -20.93 -6.55 -13.59
C ALA A 28 -21.56 -5.20 -13.21
N ASP A 29 -21.82 -5.00 -11.92
CA ASP A 29 -22.39 -3.75 -11.42
C ASP A 29 -21.45 -2.58 -11.64
N SER A 30 -20.14 -2.76 -11.45
CA SER A 30 -19.14 -1.71 -11.72
C SER A 30 -19.16 -1.27 -13.18
N LEU A 31 -19.23 -2.21 -14.11
CA LEU A 31 -19.33 -1.89 -15.54
C LEU A 31 -20.69 -1.27 -15.91
N ALA A 32 -21.79 -1.75 -15.31
CA ALA A 32 -23.12 -1.18 -15.52
C ALA A 32 -23.23 0.28 -15.03
N MET A 33 -22.48 0.65 -14.00
CA MET A 33 -22.37 2.03 -13.51
C MET A 33 -21.59 2.96 -14.45
N GLY A 34 -20.95 2.45 -15.49
CA GLY A 34 -20.15 3.23 -16.42
C GLY A 34 -18.66 3.31 -16.06
N VAL A 35 -18.20 2.54 -15.07
CA VAL A 35 -16.76 2.47 -14.76
C VAL A 35 -16.00 1.82 -15.91
N HIS A 36 -15.03 2.55 -16.49
CA HIS A 36 -14.24 2.05 -17.61
C HIS A 36 -12.87 2.77 -17.68
N PRO A 37 -11.75 2.04 -17.67
CA PRO A 37 -11.60 0.61 -17.43
C PRO A 37 -11.81 0.21 -15.97
N ALA A 38 -12.30 -1.02 -15.73
CA ALA A 38 -12.29 -1.66 -14.41
C ALA A 38 -11.03 -2.51 -14.28
N THR A 39 -10.18 -2.19 -13.31
CA THR A 39 -8.90 -2.87 -13.10
C THR A 39 -8.99 -3.84 -11.93
N ILE A 40 -8.59 -5.09 -12.16
CA ILE A 40 -8.60 -6.15 -11.16
C ILE A 40 -7.17 -6.35 -10.65
N CYS A 41 -6.98 -6.23 -9.34
CA CYS A 41 -5.68 -6.43 -8.69
C CYS A 41 -5.79 -7.42 -7.53
N SER A 42 -6.37 -7.01 -6.41
CA SER A 42 -6.37 -7.77 -5.14
C SER A 42 -7.01 -9.17 -5.27
N ASP A 43 -8.00 -9.35 -6.14
CA ASP A 43 -8.61 -10.66 -6.33
C ASP A 43 -7.67 -11.66 -7.01
N LEU A 44 -6.76 -11.19 -7.86
CA LEU A 44 -5.77 -12.02 -8.54
C LEU A 44 -4.57 -12.41 -7.64
N LEU A 45 -4.42 -11.75 -6.49
CA LEU A 45 -3.41 -12.11 -5.49
C LEU A 45 -3.87 -13.26 -4.58
N LYS A 46 -5.15 -13.64 -4.65
CA LYS A 46 -5.69 -14.78 -3.91
C LYS A 46 -5.30 -16.11 -4.56
N PRO A 47 -5.41 -17.25 -3.83
CA PRO A 47 -5.19 -18.58 -4.42
C PRO A 47 -5.96 -18.78 -5.73
N GLY A 48 -5.28 -19.26 -6.76
CA GLY A 48 -5.79 -19.37 -8.12
C GLY A 48 -5.27 -18.30 -9.09
N GLY A 49 -4.75 -17.20 -8.59
CA GLY A 49 -4.07 -16.18 -9.39
C GLY A 49 -4.85 -15.72 -10.61
N TYR A 50 -4.20 -15.61 -11.76
CA TYR A 50 -4.83 -15.25 -13.03
C TYR A 50 -5.90 -16.24 -13.51
N GLY A 51 -5.91 -17.50 -13.02
CA GLY A 51 -6.97 -18.46 -13.29
C GLY A 51 -8.37 -18.00 -12.83
N ARG A 52 -8.43 -17.03 -11.92
CA ARG A 52 -9.67 -16.42 -11.42
C ARG A 52 -10.37 -15.52 -12.45
N LEU A 53 -9.64 -15.00 -13.45
CA LEU A 53 -10.22 -14.14 -14.51
C LEU A 53 -11.23 -14.85 -15.38
N ALA A 54 -10.94 -16.08 -15.81
CA ALA A 54 -11.83 -16.79 -16.72
C ALA A 54 -13.22 -17.08 -16.13
N PRO A 55 -13.38 -17.54 -14.88
CA PRO A 55 -14.69 -17.64 -14.22
C PRO A 55 -15.40 -16.28 -14.05
N MET A 56 -14.66 -15.21 -13.76
CA MET A 56 -15.20 -13.87 -13.61
C MET A 56 -15.80 -13.36 -14.92
N LEU A 57 -15.06 -13.47 -16.02
CA LEU A 57 -15.53 -13.08 -17.35
C LEU A 57 -16.68 -13.93 -17.85
N ARG A 58 -16.67 -15.26 -17.53
CA ARG A 58 -17.82 -16.12 -17.84
C ARG A 58 -19.07 -15.72 -17.09
N SER A 59 -18.95 -15.33 -15.83
CA SER A 59 -20.07 -14.83 -15.02
C SER A 59 -20.67 -13.57 -15.64
N LEU A 60 -19.83 -12.59 -16.00
CA LEU A 60 -20.26 -11.38 -16.69
C LEU A 60 -20.96 -11.70 -18.02
N ALA A 61 -20.34 -12.51 -18.87
CA ALA A 61 -20.91 -12.91 -20.14
C ALA A 61 -22.21 -13.72 -19.98
N GLY A 62 -22.39 -14.45 -18.87
CA GLY A 62 -23.62 -15.11 -18.49
C GLY A 62 -24.72 -14.09 -18.23
N GLN A 63 -24.47 -13.12 -17.35
CA GLN A 63 -25.44 -12.08 -17.02
C GLN A 63 -25.88 -11.27 -18.26
N ILE A 64 -24.94 -10.87 -19.12
CA ILE A 64 -25.25 -10.16 -20.36
C ILE A 64 -26.23 -10.98 -21.22
N ARG A 65 -25.99 -12.28 -21.38
CA ARG A 65 -26.88 -13.18 -22.17
C ARG A 65 -28.22 -13.40 -21.49
N ASP A 66 -28.23 -13.61 -20.18
CA ASP A 66 -29.45 -13.87 -19.41
C ASP A 66 -30.39 -12.64 -19.44
N ASP A 67 -29.82 -11.43 -19.50
CA ASP A 67 -30.52 -10.18 -19.70
C ASP A 67 -30.90 -9.92 -21.18
N GLY A 68 -30.63 -10.89 -22.10
CA GLY A 68 -31.03 -10.83 -23.51
C GLY A 68 -30.12 -10.01 -24.43
N HIS A 69 -28.90 -9.71 -24.00
CA HIS A 69 -27.95 -8.92 -24.77
C HIS A 69 -26.81 -9.74 -25.35
N SER A 70 -26.22 -9.29 -26.46
CA SER A 70 -25.12 -9.95 -27.15
C SER A 70 -23.76 -9.34 -26.90
N ASN A 71 -23.71 -8.10 -26.42
CA ASN A 71 -22.47 -7.38 -26.15
C ASN A 71 -22.60 -6.49 -24.92
N LEU A 72 -21.46 -6.03 -24.42
CA LEU A 72 -21.36 -5.24 -23.19
C LEU A 72 -21.98 -3.84 -23.31
N GLU A 73 -21.80 -3.17 -24.46
CA GLU A 73 -22.28 -1.78 -24.61
C GLU A 73 -23.79 -1.70 -24.66
N ASP A 74 -24.46 -2.60 -25.43
CA ASP A 74 -25.92 -2.66 -25.47
C ASP A 74 -26.49 -3.01 -24.08
N TRP A 75 -25.84 -3.93 -23.37
CA TRP A 75 -26.25 -4.31 -22.02
C TRP A 75 -26.11 -3.14 -21.03
N LYS A 76 -25.01 -2.41 -21.06
CA LYS A 76 -24.81 -1.20 -20.24
C LYS A 76 -25.86 -0.11 -20.53
N GLY A 77 -26.14 0.10 -21.83
CA GLY A 77 -27.18 1.03 -22.26
C GLY A 77 -28.57 0.66 -21.76
N ALA A 78 -28.93 -0.64 -21.81
CA ALA A 78 -30.18 -1.15 -21.28
C ALA A 78 -30.28 -0.94 -19.75
N ARG A 79 -29.26 -1.27 -19.00
CA ARG A 79 -29.20 -1.04 -17.54
C ARG A 79 -29.38 0.44 -17.17
N GLN A 80 -28.84 1.35 -17.97
CA GLN A 80 -29.03 2.79 -17.78
C GLN A 80 -30.51 3.18 -18.04
N LEU A 81 -31.12 2.68 -19.11
CA LEU A 81 -32.53 2.94 -19.42
C LEU A 81 -33.48 2.38 -18.37
N ASP A 82 -33.20 1.18 -17.88
CA ASP A 82 -33.97 0.55 -16.80
C ASP A 82 -33.90 1.35 -15.50
N ALA A 83 -32.73 1.86 -15.15
CA ALA A 83 -32.56 2.73 -13.98
C ALA A 83 -33.40 4.02 -14.11
N VAL A 84 -33.39 4.65 -15.28
CA VAL A 84 -34.19 5.84 -15.55
C VAL A 84 -35.68 5.52 -15.49
N ALA A 85 -36.12 4.39 -16.06
CA ALA A 85 -37.50 3.92 -15.98
C ALA A 85 -37.97 3.63 -14.55
N ALA A 86 -37.05 3.21 -13.68
CA ALA A 86 -37.29 2.99 -12.25
C ALA A 86 -37.25 4.29 -11.41
N GLY A 87 -37.00 5.45 -12.04
CA GLY A 87 -37.02 6.78 -11.40
C GLY A 87 -35.67 7.27 -10.87
N PHE A 88 -34.57 6.58 -11.20
CA PHE A 88 -33.23 7.04 -10.88
C PHE A 88 -32.63 7.91 -11.99
N GLY A 89 -31.73 8.81 -11.67
CA GLY A 89 -31.02 9.60 -12.67
C GLY A 89 -30.02 8.80 -13.50
N SER A 90 -29.52 7.67 -12.94
CA SER A 90 -28.55 6.81 -13.60
C SER A 90 -28.50 5.39 -12.98
N SER A 91 -27.90 4.46 -13.69
CA SER A 91 -27.58 3.10 -13.16
C SER A 91 -26.66 3.15 -11.94
N CYS A 92 -25.82 4.18 -11.82
CA CYS A 92 -24.99 4.41 -10.64
C CYS A 92 -25.85 4.78 -9.41
N GLU A 93 -26.82 5.68 -9.55
CA GLU A 93 -27.73 6.02 -8.44
C GLU A 93 -28.56 4.82 -8.00
N GLN A 94 -29.09 4.04 -8.96
CA GLN A 94 -29.80 2.81 -8.66
C GLN A 94 -28.90 1.82 -7.90
N HIS A 95 -27.66 1.65 -8.33
CA HIS A 95 -26.72 0.75 -7.65
C HIS A 95 -26.43 1.23 -6.22
N ILE A 96 -26.22 2.54 -6.00
CA ILE A 96 -26.01 3.10 -4.66
C ILE A 96 -27.22 2.84 -3.76
N ASP A 97 -28.43 2.98 -4.29
CA ASP A 97 -29.64 2.73 -3.52
C ASP A 97 -29.77 1.26 -3.15
N ASN A 98 -29.53 0.33 -4.09
CA ASN A 98 -29.50 -1.12 -3.86
C ASN A 98 -28.45 -1.50 -2.78
N VAL A 99 -27.24 -0.93 -2.86
CA VAL A 99 -26.18 -1.18 -1.88
C VAL A 99 -26.62 -0.70 -0.49
N ARG A 100 -27.25 0.47 -0.40
CA ARG A 100 -27.74 1.00 0.90
C ARG A 100 -28.84 0.13 1.50
N GLY A 101 -29.71 -0.43 0.65
CA GLY A 101 -30.83 -1.26 1.10
C GLY A 101 -30.45 -2.71 1.44
N GLU A 102 -29.59 -3.33 0.65
CA GLU A 102 -29.39 -4.78 0.69
C GLU A 102 -27.97 -5.24 1.04
N SER A 103 -26.95 -4.45 0.72
CA SER A 103 -25.56 -4.89 0.80
C SER A 103 -24.58 -3.90 1.41
N ILE A 104 -25.10 -2.95 2.18
CA ILE A 104 -24.26 -1.92 2.82
C ILE A 104 -23.13 -2.51 3.68
N ASP A 105 -23.38 -3.67 4.28
CA ASP A 105 -22.39 -4.36 5.12
C ASP A 105 -21.14 -4.78 4.35
N LEU A 106 -21.26 -5.04 3.03
CA LEU A 106 -20.10 -5.35 2.17
C LEU A 106 -19.15 -4.17 2.02
N TYR A 107 -19.67 -2.94 2.17
CA TYR A 107 -18.91 -1.69 1.99
C TYR A 107 -18.72 -0.94 3.30
N HIS A 108 -19.30 -1.43 4.39
CA HIS A 108 -19.21 -0.79 5.68
C HIS A 108 -17.78 -0.88 6.25
N LEU A 109 -17.28 0.23 6.79
CA LEU A 109 -15.92 0.31 7.34
C LEU A 109 -15.63 -0.81 8.35
N HIS A 110 -16.53 -1.06 9.29
CA HIS A 110 -16.34 -2.09 10.31
C HIS A 110 -16.20 -3.50 9.75
N GLY A 111 -16.91 -3.84 8.67
CA GLY A 111 -16.80 -5.16 8.01
C GLY A 111 -15.50 -5.33 7.22
N ASN A 112 -14.91 -4.22 6.76
CA ASN A 112 -13.73 -4.21 5.91
C ASN A 112 -12.46 -3.74 6.62
N GLN A 113 -12.58 -3.19 7.82
CA GLN A 113 -11.46 -2.74 8.62
C GLN A 113 -10.69 -3.95 9.16
N LYS A 114 -9.51 -4.19 8.60
CA LYS A 114 -8.55 -5.13 9.15
C LYS A 114 -7.57 -4.35 10.02
N LEU A 115 -7.70 -4.51 11.32
CA LEU A 115 -6.68 -4.00 12.22
C LEU A 115 -5.39 -4.79 12.02
N PRO A 116 -4.24 -4.13 11.96
CA PRO A 116 -2.94 -4.79 11.98
C PRO A 116 -2.83 -5.70 13.22
N ARG A 117 -2.09 -6.80 13.08
CA ARG A 117 -1.83 -7.67 14.23
C ARG A 117 -0.96 -6.90 15.22
N ALA A 118 -1.40 -6.82 16.46
CA ALA A 118 -0.65 -6.22 17.54
C ALA A 118 -0.11 -7.29 18.49
N VAL A 119 1.06 -7.02 19.05
CA VAL A 119 1.66 -7.72 20.19
C VAL A 119 1.88 -6.70 21.30
N ASP A 120 1.85 -7.14 22.55
CA ASP A 120 1.98 -6.25 23.71
C ASP A 120 3.46 -6.09 24.09
N ASN A 121 4.25 -5.55 23.15
CA ASN A 121 5.68 -5.26 23.33
C ASN A 121 5.97 -3.85 22.81
N ASP A 122 6.87 -3.16 23.48
CA ASP A 122 7.42 -1.91 22.96
C ASP A 122 8.48 -2.21 21.89
N LEU A 123 8.48 -1.40 20.83
CA LEU A 123 9.47 -1.50 19.78
C LEU A 123 10.83 -0.99 20.26
N GLU A 124 11.82 -1.84 20.21
CA GLU A 124 13.21 -1.50 20.54
C GLU A 124 14.03 -1.20 19.28
N MET A 125 15.13 -0.45 19.46
CA MET A 125 16.07 -0.17 18.37
C MET A 125 16.62 -1.45 17.75
N PHE A 126 17.01 -2.42 18.57
CA PHE A 126 17.45 -3.75 18.18
C PHE A 126 16.53 -4.81 18.81
N GLY A 127 16.30 -5.92 18.11
CA GLY A 127 15.64 -7.07 18.73
C GLY A 127 14.10 -7.08 18.64
N CYS A 128 13.50 -6.52 17.60
CA CYS A 128 12.05 -6.61 17.37
C CYS A 128 11.61 -8.02 16.91
N VAL A 129 10.28 -8.25 16.82
CA VAL A 129 9.67 -9.52 16.36
C VAL A 129 10.02 -9.92 14.91
N ALA A 130 10.76 -9.10 14.19
CA ALA A 130 11.29 -9.35 12.85
C ALA A 130 10.20 -9.77 11.82
N CYS A 131 9.02 -9.15 11.88
CA CYS A 131 7.90 -9.46 10.98
C CYS A 131 8.10 -8.96 9.54
N ASN A 132 9.10 -8.11 9.28
CA ASN A 132 9.45 -7.53 7.98
C ASN A 132 8.40 -6.56 7.38
N PHE A 133 7.36 -6.18 8.13
CA PHE A 133 6.34 -5.28 7.60
C PHE A 133 6.89 -3.89 7.28
N CYS A 134 7.76 -3.33 8.12
CA CYS A 134 8.37 -2.02 7.86
C CYS A 134 9.09 -1.95 6.50
N VAL A 135 9.70 -3.06 6.05
CA VAL A 135 10.32 -3.17 4.72
C VAL A 135 9.26 -3.27 3.63
N THR A 136 8.27 -4.18 3.80
CA THR A 136 7.32 -4.50 2.74
C THR A 136 6.26 -3.42 2.49
N VAL A 137 5.93 -2.60 3.49
CA VAL A 137 4.92 -1.52 3.36
C VAL A 137 5.53 -0.16 3.02
N CYS A 138 6.87 -0.05 3.02
CA CYS A 138 7.53 1.20 2.71
C CYS A 138 7.44 1.51 1.21
N PRO A 139 6.78 2.61 0.78
CA PRO A 139 6.63 2.92 -0.64
C PRO A 139 7.93 3.37 -1.31
N ASN A 140 8.93 3.76 -0.50
CA ASN A 140 10.20 4.32 -0.96
C ASN A 140 11.40 3.39 -0.70
N ASP A 141 11.17 2.14 -0.27
CA ASP A 141 12.22 1.18 0.09
C ASP A 141 13.25 1.74 1.09
N ALA A 142 12.81 2.64 2.01
CA ALA A 142 13.68 3.26 2.99
C ALA A 142 14.21 2.28 4.05
N PHE A 143 13.50 1.17 4.28
CA PHE A 143 13.93 0.14 5.23
C PHE A 143 14.73 -0.95 4.54
N PHE A 144 15.81 -1.35 5.19
CA PHE A 144 16.53 -2.56 4.82
C PHE A 144 16.81 -3.41 6.06
N ASN A 145 16.99 -4.70 5.85
CA ASN A 145 17.35 -5.62 6.92
C ASN A 145 18.75 -6.15 6.69
N ILE A 146 19.45 -6.40 7.79
CA ILE A 146 20.77 -7.00 7.82
C ILE A 146 20.78 -8.12 8.84
N LYS A 147 21.69 -9.08 8.66
CA LYS A 147 21.83 -10.19 9.59
C LYS A 147 22.29 -9.69 10.97
N SER A 148 21.66 -10.21 12.03
CA SER A 148 22.08 -9.91 13.40
C SER A 148 23.50 -10.38 13.68
N LEU A 149 24.21 -9.63 14.51
CA LEU A 149 25.50 -10.07 15.06
C LEU A 149 25.28 -11.20 16.08
N GLU A 150 26.32 -11.94 16.37
CA GLU A 150 26.29 -12.97 17.40
C GLU A 150 25.93 -12.37 18.77
N GLY A 151 24.97 -12.99 19.44
CA GLY A 151 24.46 -12.51 20.73
C GLY A 151 23.32 -11.50 20.67
N MET A 152 22.99 -10.93 19.49
CA MET A 152 21.83 -10.07 19.34
C MET A 152 20.52 -10.86 19.27
N ALA A 153 19.44 -10.28 19.81
CA ALA A 153 18.10 -10.84 19.67
C ALA A 153 17.62 -10.80 18.22
N GLY A 154 16.91 -11.85 17.80
CA GLY A 154 16.37 -11.97 16.45
C GLY A 154 17.41 -12.42 15.41
N ARG A 155 16.93 -12.77 14.20
CA ARG A 155 17.80 -13.23 13.10
C ARG A 155 18.33 -12.10 12.25
N GLN A 156 17.65 -10.97 12.26
CA GLN A 156 17.94 -9.79 11.44
C GLN A 156 17.58 -8.53 12.19
N GLN A 157 18.28 -7.46 11.86
CA GLN A 157 18.04 -6.11 12.34
C GLN A 157 17.55 -5.22 11.18
N TYR A 158 16.85 -4.15 11.51
CA TYR A 158 16.29 -3.22 10.55
C TYR A 158 16.91 -1.85 10.73
N LEU A 159 17.26 -1.22 9.62
CA LEU A 159 17.80 0.13 9.56
C LEU A 159 17.00 0.95 8.54
N VAL A 160 17.09 2.26 8.63
CA VAL A 160 16.34 3.19 7.79
C VAL A 160 17.30 4.11 7.06
N PHE A 161 17.22 4.16 5.73
CA PHE A 161 17.85 5.25 4.96
C PHE A 161 17.01 6.51 5.10
N ALA A 162 17.56 7.50 5.81
CA ALA A 162 16.83 8.71 6.15
C ALA A 162 16.42 9.51 4.91
N GLU A 163 17.28 9.54 3.88
CA GLU A 163 17.04 10.24 2.61
C GLU A 163 15.86 9.66 1.81
N LEU A 164 15.56 8.39 2.00
CA LEU A 164 14.45 7.73 1.31
C LEU A 164 13.15 7.79 2.10
N CYS A 165 13.21 8.12 3.39
CA CYS A 165 12.04 8.15 4.26
C CYS A 165 11.27 9.47 4.10
N ASN A 166 10.05 9.39 3.59
CA ASN A 166 9.13 10.54 3.49
C ASN A 166 8.15 10.65 4.68
N GLU A 167 8.40 9.91 5.77
CA GLU A 167 7.61 9.94 7.01
C GLU A 167 6.10 9.66 6.82
N CYS A 168 5.75 8.80 5.85
CA CYS A 168 4.35 8.49 5.52
C CYS A 168 3.58 7.72 6.61
N GLY A 169 4.25 7.19 7.63
CA GLY A 169 3.65 6.46 8.76
C GLY A 169 3.19 5.04 8.46
N ASN A 170 3.36 4.51 7.23
CA ASN A 170 2.95 3.13 6.92
C ASN A 170 3.63 2.10 7.82
N CYS A 171 4.94 2.23 8.04
CA CYS A 171 5.69 1.32 8.91
C CYS A 171 5.16 1.33 10.35
N TRP A 172 4.76 2.48 10.86
CA TRP A 172 4.13 2.60 12.18
C TRP A 172 2.76 1.92 12.22
N THR A 173 1.91 2.21 11.23
CA THR A 173 0.54 1.63 11.15
C THR A 173 0.55 0.11 11.13
N PHE A 174 1.52 -0.51 10.45
CA PHE A 174 1.60 -1.97 10.29
C PHE A 174 2.58 -2.65 11.26
N CYS A 175 3.30 -1.89 12.09
CA CYS A 175 4.15 -2.48 13.12
C CYS A 175 3.30 -3.21 14.15
N PRO A 176 3.58 -4.48 14.47
CA PRO A 176 2.84 -5.18 15.51
C PRO A 176 3.26 -4.76 16.93
N GLU A 177 4.40 -4.12 17.10
CA GLU A 177 4.94 -3.62 18.37
C GLU A 177 4.61 -2.13 18.55
N ASN A 178 4.56 -1.68 19.81
CA ASN A 178 4.25 -0.30 20.16
C ASN A 178 5.43 0.61 19.84
N GLY A 179 5.34 1.41 18.79
CA GLY A 179 6.36 2.38 18.43
C GLY A 179 6.44 2.63 16.93
N ASP A 180 7.11 3.72 16.56
CA ASP A 180 7.33 4.09 15.16
C ASP A 180 8.68 3.54 14.68
N PRO A 181 8.71 2.54 13.77
CA PRO A 181 9.95 2.01 13.25
C PRO A 181 10.84 3.05 12.57
N ALA A 182 10.27 4.06 11.91
CA ALA A 182 11.05 5.09 11.24
C ALA A 182 11.81 5.99 12.23
N GLN A 183 11.35 6.10 13.48
CA GLN A 183 11.98 6.92 14.52
C GLN A 183 12.86 6.10 15.47
N ILE A 184 12.49 4.84 15.71
CA ILE A 184 13.14 4.00 16.73
C ILE A 184 14.31 3.22 16.14
N LYS A 185 14.17 2.69 14.89
CA LYS A 185 15.25 1.94 14.23
C LYS A 185 16.41 2.88 13.86
N PRO A 186 17.66 2.37 13.79
CA PRO A 186 18.80 3.20 13.41
C PRO A 186 18.58 3.89 12.07
N ARG A 187 18.57 5.22 12.07
CA ARG A 187 18.47 6.05 10.86
C ARG A 187 19.87 6.33 10.33
N ILE A 188 20.10 5.94 9.10
CA ILE A 188 21.39 6.10 8.43
C ILE A 188 21.28 7.26 7.44
N TYR A 189 22.23 8.17 7.50
CA TYR A 189 22.39 9.30 6.60
C TYR A 189 23.68 9.13 5.80
N THR A 190 23.64 9.49 4.53
CA THR A 190 24.81 9.60 3.65
C THR A 190 25.09 11.06 3.26
N ASP A 191 24.09 11.94 3.43
CA ASP A 191 24.19 13.38 3.20
C ASP A 191 24.36 14.13 4.54
N ALA A 192 25.51 14.79 4.69
CA ALA A 192 25.84 15.54 5.91
C ALA A 192 24.91 16.74 6.13
N SER A 193 24.47 17.42 5.06
CA SER A 193 23.57 18.57 5.19
C SER A 193 22.20 18.16 5.67
N LEU A 194 21.69 17.03 5.16
CA LEU A 194 20.42 16.49 5.59
C LEU A 194 20.49 16.01 7.05
N TYR A 195 21.58 15.36 7.42
CA TYR A 195 21.86 14.95 8.79
C TYR A 195 21.85 16.13 9.77
N GLU A 196 22.55 17.21 9.43
CA GLU A 196 22.57 18.43 10.24
C GLU A 196 21.18 19.09 10.32
N SER A 197 20.43 19.12 9.22
CA SER A 197 19.08 19.69 9.18
C SER A 197 18.08 18.95 10.09
N HIS A 198 18.29 17.66 10.32
CA HIS A 198 17.50 16.84 11.23
C HIS A 198 18.06 16.79 12.66
N THR A 199 18.75 17.84 13.07
CA THR A 199 19.30 18.00 14.44
C THR A 199 20.23 16.87 14.87
N GLY A 200 20.88 16.20 13.93
CA GLY A 200 21.83 15.12 14.20
C GLY A 200 21.24 13.88 14.83
N GLN A 201 19.97 13.57 14.57
CA GLN A 201 19.36 12.35 15.06
C GLN A 201 19.59 11.21 14.06
N GLY A 202 20.41 10.24 14.42
CA GLY A 202 20.74 9.09 13.56
C GLY A 202 22.25 8.90 13.43
N PHE A 203 22.68 8.28 12.34
CA PHE A 203 24.07 7.90 12.12
C PHE A 203 24.50 8.39 10.73
N LEU A 204 25.45 9.28 10.65
CA LEU A 204 26.04 9.71 9.39
C LEU A 204 27.14 8.73 8.98
N LEU A 205 27.11 8.26 7.75
CA LEU A 205 28.21 7.52 7.13
C LEU A 205 29.14 8.54 6.46
N ASP A 206 30.42 8.46 6.77
CA ASP A 206 31.44 9.22 6.05
C ASP A 206 31.74 8.57 4.66
N SER A 207 32.62 9.20 3.89
CA SER A 207 33.04 8.74 2.57
C SER A 207 33.76 7.37 2.58
N GLN A 208 34.16 6.90 3.75
CA GLN A 208 34.80 5.58 3.96
C GLN A 208 33.82 4.55 4.49
N GLY A 209 32.53 4.91 4.67
CA GLY A 209 31.51 4.06 5.27
C GLY A 209 31.63 3.91 6.79
N LEU A 210 32.38 4.80 7.46
CA LEU A 210 32.48 4.81 8.89
C LEU A 210 31.34 5.61 9.49
N VAL A 211 30.77 5.09 10.58
CA VAL A 211 29.67 5.75 11.29
C VAL A 211 30.22 6.88 12.14
N VAL A 212 29.69 8.08 11.90
CA VAL A 212 29.89 9.24 12.76
C VAL A 212 28.68 9.35 13.69
N ASP A 213 28.91 9.24 14.97
CA ASP A 213 27.85 9.26 15.98
C ASP A 213 27.21 10.62 16.16
N SER A 214 25.88 10.62 16.27
CA SER A 214 25.10 11.82 16.59
C SER A 214 24.69 11.94 18.04
N ARG A 215 24.68 10.84 18.80
CA ARG A 215 24.04 10.77 20.12
C ARG A 215 25.02 10.67 21.27
N GLY A 216 26.29 10.51 21.01
CA GLY A 216 27.33 10.29 22.04
C GLY A 216 27.22 8.92 22.71
N ASP A 217 26.40 7.99 22.18
CA ASP A 217 26.33 6.62 22.67
C ASP A 217 27.30 5.74 21.87
N ALA A 218 28.49 5.57 22.45
CA ALA A 218 29.57 4.82 21.81
C ALA A 218 29.25 3.34 21.61
N GLU A 219 28.42 2.73 22.46
CA GLU A 219 28.05 1.31 22.37
C GLU A 219 27.08 1.09 21.19
N VAL A 220 26.06 1.95 21.09
CA VAL A 220 25.09 1.90 19.96
C VAL A 220 25.81 2.19 18.64
N THR A 221 26.71 3.19 18.61
CA THR A 221 27.52 3.52 17.43
C THR A 221 28.37 2.34 16.98
N ALA A 222 29.09 1.72 17.92
CA ALA A 222 29.89 0.54 17.62
C ALA A 222 29.04 -0.63 17.10
N THR A 223 27.84 -0.81 17.65
CA THR A 223 26.89 -1.84 17.19
C THR A 223 26.45 -1.59 15.76
N VAL A 224 26.04 -0.37 15.42
CA VAL A 224 25.64 0.01 14.05
C VAL A 224 26.81 -0.15 13.10
N GLN A 225 28.01 0.28 13.47
CA GLN A 225 29.23 0.12 12.66
C GLN A 225 29.53 -1.36 12.39
N GLN A 226 29.43 -2.22 13.39
CA GLN A 226 29.66 -3.66 13.22
C GLN A 226 28.59 -4.31 12.33
N LEU A 227 27.33 -3.94 12.49
CA LEU A 227 26.21 -4.42 11.64
C LEU A 227 26.48 -4.07 10.16
N LEU A 228 26.84 -2.82 9.88
CA LEU A 228 27.11 -2.36 8.52
C LEU A 228 28.37 -3.00 7.92
N ALA A 229 29.41 -3.22 8.73
CA ALA A 229 30.66 -3.86 8.30
C ALA A 229 30.52 -5.35 8.03
N ALA A 230 29.57 -6.04 8.71
CA ALA A 230 29.31 -7.47 8.53
C ALA A 230 28.53 -7.76 7.23
N GLU A 231 27.84 -6.78 6.67
CA GLU A 231 27.02 -6.92 5.46
C GLU A 231 27.91 -6.74 4.22
N GLN A 232 28.23 -7.86 3.55
CA GLN A 232 28.92 -7.83 2.25
C GLN A 232 27.91 -7.43 1.16
N GLY A 233 27.85 -6.14 0.87
CA GLY A 233 27.02 -5.63 -0.22
C GLY A 233 25.87 -4.75 0.21
N LEU A 234 26.12 -3.79 1.10
CA LEU A 234 25.21 -2.64 1.21
C LEU A 234 24.92 -2.11 -0.18
N PRO A 235 23.66 -1.89 -0.56
CA PRO A 235 23.29 -1.37 -1.88
C PRO A 235 23.81 0.06 -2.13
N LEU A 236 24.55 0.62 -1.20
CA LEU A 236 25.20 1.91 -1.27
C LEU A 236 26.52 1.80 -2.02
N ARG A 237 26.46 2.00 -3.32
CA ARG A 237 27.63 2.58 -4.00
C ARG A 237 27.61 4.06 -3.68
N ILE A 238 28.47 4.49 -2.75
CA ILE A 238 28.81 5.90 -2.60
C ILE A 238 29.45 6.28 -3.93
N VAL A 239 28.69 6.97 -4.78
CA VAL A 239 29.23 7.55 -6.00
C VAL A 239 29.95 8.81 -5.55
N ASN A 240 31.26 8.73 -5.35
CA ASN A 240 32.10 9.92 -5.23
C ASN A 240 32.13 10.56 -6.63
N GLU A 241 31.43 11.69 -6.82
CA GLU A 241 31.75 12.66 -7.86
C GLU A 241 32.88 13.58 -7.41
#